data_139d72dc9dc4839bb483ddf97f3af20b
#
_entry.id   139d72dc9dc4839bb483ddf97f3af20b
#
_cell.length_a   1.000
_cell.length_b   1.000
_cell.length_c   1.000
_cell.angle_alpha   90.00
_cell.angle_beta   90.00
_cell.angle_gamma   90.00
#
_symmetry.space_group_name_H-M   'P 1'
#
loop_
_entity.id
_entity.type
_entity.pdbx_description
1 polymer ?
#
loop_
_entity_poly.entity_id
_entity_poly.type
_entity_poly.pdbx_seq_one_letter_code
_entity_poly.pdbx_strand_id
1 'polypeptide(L)'
;MRIKLSKKLSLLVMALGFSCVVMAQQEPQFSQYMFNRMSYNPGYAGSSGSSCATAMYRNQWMGFKLDPPTSGKEAGSTPTDILFTFDMPVKFLHGGLGFTFVSDKIGYHDNIEVALDYAFRMFWGEGNLSAGIEFDLLNSSLDMSQLHGPDETPDPMLTGKEVSAMLIDGAVGIYYQVPGKYYLGLSVKNLLGAHSDVIKFTNARSVYAMGGYEYTPAMAPSLRIKPSALLKTSNFSYFQADLTCLFDYRNAFWGGLGYRVQDAIYVLAGVQWKKVRVGASYDFTISRLGSFKPGRSMGSLELYLRFCFKVVVPQKPPTAYGNTIYLL
;
A
#
# COMPACT_ATOMS: atom_id res chain seq x y z
N MET A 1 -15.11 26.54 34.04
CA MET A 1 -13.63 26.61 33.95
C MET A 1 -13.27 26.78 32.47
N ARG A 2 -13.01 28.01 31.99
CA ARG A 2 -12.67 28.28 30.58
C ARG A 2 -11.17 28.09 30.42
N ILE A 3 -10.79 27.03 29.68
CA ILE A 3 -9.40 26.80 29.31
C ILE A 3 -9.00 27.88 28.30
N LYS A 4 -8.18 28.84 28.71
CA LYS A 4 -7.51 29.78 27.81
C LYS A 4 -6.45 28.98 27.03
N LEU A 5 -6.80 28.48 25.86
CA LEU A 5 -5.83 27.89 24.93
C LEU A 5 -4.80 28.98 24.57
N SER A 6 -3.54 28.74 24.89
CA SER A 6 -2.48 29.76 24.75
C SER A 6 -2.37 30.13 23.26
N LYS A 7 -2.31 31.46 22.97
CA LYS A 7 -2.11 31.99 21.61
C LYS A 7 -0.92 31.35 20.87
N LYS A 8 0.04 30.84 21.62
CA LYS A 8 1.20 30.10 21.09
C LYS A 8 0.80 28.72 20.49
N LEU A 9 -0.17 28.02 21.07
CA LEU A 9 -0.67 26.74 20.56
C LEU A 9 -1.54 26.96 19.29
N SER A 10 -2.30 28.03 19.24
CA SER A 10 -3.07 28.43 18.04
C SER A 10 -2.14 28.83 16.88
N LEU A 11 -1.04 29.54 17.17
CA LEU A 11 -0.01 29.88 16.19
C LEU A 11 0.76 28.63 15.70
N LEU A 12 1.02 27.66 16.56
CA LEU A 12 1.67 26.40 16.20
C LEU A 12 0.77 25.56 15.28
N VAL A 13 -0.52 25.47 15.56
CA VAL A 13 -1.51 24.78 14.73
C VAL A 13 -1.71 25.50 13.39
N MET A 14 -1.64 26.84 13.37
CA MET A 14 -1.76 27.65 12.16
C MET A 14 -0.46 27.62 11.31
N ALA A 15 0.71 27.48 11.91
CA ALA A 15 1.99 27.31 11.22
C ALA A 15 2.16 25.91 10.60
N LEU A 16 1.54 24.85 11.16
CA LEU A 16 1.47 23.51 10.59
C LEU A 16 0.53 23.41 9.38
N GLY A 17 -0.29 24.44 9.11
CA GLY A 17 -1.25 24.49 8.01
C GLY A 17 -0.73 25.06 6.68
N PHE A 18 0.52 25.51 6.60
CA PHE A 18 0.97 26.30 5.45
C PHE A 18 2.32 25.84 4.90
N SER A 19 2.32 24.71 4.18
CA SER A 19 3.32 24.46 3.12
C SER A 19 2.92 23.21 2.31
N CYS A 20 1.90 23.32 1.47
CA CYS A 20 1.68 22.35 0.40
C CYS A 20 2.59 22.73 -0.77
N VAL A 21 3.83 22.27 -0.76
CA VAL A 21 4.59 22.12 -1.99
C VAL A 21 4.05 20.84 -2.63
N VAL A 22 3.34 20.98 -3.75
CA VAL A 22 2.82 19.86 -4.54
C VAL A 22 4.00 19.15 -5.19
N MET A 23 4.51 18.13 -4.51
CA MET A 23 5.39 17.12 -5.10
C MET A 23 4.50 15.95 -5.49
N ALA A 24 4.26 15.77 -6.79
CA ALA A 24 3.21 14.92 -7.34
C ALA A 24 3.55 13.41 -7.40
N GLN A 25 4.67 12.98 -6.86
CA GLN A 25 5.08 11.57 -6.93
C GLN A 25 4.72 10.84 -5.65
N GLN A 26 3.69 10.02 -5.71
CA GLN A 26 3.23 9.19 -4.59
C GLN A 26 3.17 7.73 -5.04
N GLU A 27 3.58 6.83 -4.14
CA GLU A 27 3.34 5.40 -4.34
C GLU A 27 1.83 5.12 -4.48
N PRO A 28 1.45 4.08 -5.28
CA PRO A 28 0.07 3.67 -5.44
C PRO A 28 -0.64 3.46 -4.11
N GLN A 29 -1.84 4.01 -3.97
CA GLN A 29 -2.59 3.94 -2.73
C GLN A 29 -3.88 3.14 -2.93
N PHE A 30 -4.03 2.05 -2.18
CA PHE A 30 -5.19 1.17 -2.25
C PHE A 30 -6.17 1.43 -1.11
N SER A 31 -7.47 1.44 -1.43
CA SER A 31 -8.55 1.60 -0.44
C SER A 31 -8.73 0.33 0.41
N GLN A 32 -8.33 -0.82 -0.13
CA GLN A 32 -8.32 -2.11 0.56
C GLN A 32 -6.96 -2.42 1.21
N TYR A 33 -6.23 -1.42 1.70
CA TYR A 33 -4.89 -1.52 2.30
C TYR A 33 -4.80 -2.56 3.43
N MET A 34 -5.90 -2.78 4.19
CA MET A 34 -5.93 -3.73 5.30
C MET A 34 -5.74 -5.19 4.85
N PHE A 35 -5.91 -5.50 3.56
CA PHE A 35 -5.69 -6.84 2.99
C PHE A 35 -4.31 -6.99 2.36
N ASN A 36 -3.59 -5.89 2.13
CA ASN A 36 -2.26 -5.87 1.53
C ASN A 36 -1.27 -5.05 2.37
N ARG A 37 -1.05 -5.50 3.60
CA ARG A 37 -0.19 -4.79 4.55
C ARG A 37 1.29 -4.87 4.19
N MET A 38 1.70 -5.89 3.44
CA MET A 38 3.10 -6.12 3.07
C MET A 38 3.62 -5.01 2.17
N SER A 39 2.84 -4.54 1.19
CA SER A 39 3.29 -3.44 0.31
C SER A 39 3.54 -2.12 1.04
N TYR A 40 3.04 -1.98 2.28
CA TYR A 40 3.29 -0.81 3.11
C TYR A 40 4.33 -1.06 4.20
N ASN A 41 4.54 -2.35 4.60
CA ASN A 41 5.43 -2.67 5.72
C ASN A 41 6.06 -4.06 5.54
N PRO A 42 7.35 -4.14 5.26
CA PRO A 42 8.05 -5.41 5.08
C PRO A 42 8.03 -6.29 6.34
N GLY A 43 7.86 -5.71 7.54
CA GLY A 43 7.70 -6.47 8.79
C GLY A 43 6.47 -7.38 8.82
N TYR A 44 5.51 -7.17 7.90
CA TYR A 44 4.34 -8.03 7.77
C TYR A 44 4.63 -9.38 7.10
N ALA A 45 5.67 -9.51 6.30
CA ALA A 45 5.93 -10.70 5.47
C ALA A 45 5.74 -12.00 6.27
N GLY A 46 4.87 -12.91 5.78
CA GLY A 46 4.51 -14.18 6.42
C GLY A 46 3.74 -14.07 7.75
N SER A 47 3.27 -12.88 8.15
CA SER A 47 2.54 -12.69 9.42
C SER A 47 1.16 -13.35 9.45
N SER A 48 0.60 -13.68 8.28
CA SER A 48 -0.66 -14.41 8.18
C SER A 48 -0.57 -15.86 8.71
N GLY A 49 0.64 -16.42 8.87
CA GLY A 49 0.90 -17.82 9.22
C GLY A 49 0.53 -18.82 8.13
N SER A 50 0.24 -18.32 6.91
CA SER A 50 -0.09 -19.09 5.72
C SER A 50 0.67 -18.51 4.53
N SER A 51 0.88 -19.28 3.48
CA SER A 51 1.35 -18.76 2.21
C SER A 51 0.17 -18.14 1.48
N CYS A 52 0.27 -16.86 1.16
CA CYS A 52 -0.81 -16.10 0.55
C CYS A 52 -0.33 -15.38 -0.72
N ALA A 53 -1.11 -15.52 -1.78
CA ALA A 53 -0.98 -14.69 -2.98
C ALA A 53 -2.12 -13.68 -3.01
N THR A 54 -1.80 -12.42 -3.26
CA THR A 54 -2.78 -11.33 -3.34
C THR A 54 -2.59 -10.58 -4.66
N ALA A 55 -3.66 -10.34 -5.37
CA ALA A 55 -3.68 -9.50 -6.57
C ALA A 55 -4.69 -8.37 -6.37
N MET A 56 -4.31 -7.18 -6.79
CA MET A 56 -5.16 -5.99 -6.76
C MET A 56 -5.04 -5.24 -8.08
N TYR A 57 -6.17 -4.72 -8.52
CA TYR A 57 -6.27 -3.84 -9.68
C TYR A 57 -7.01 -2.58 -9.28
N ARG A 58 -6.47 -1.43 -9.61
CA ARG A 58 -7.10 -0.14 -9.33
C ARG A 58 -7.13 0.70 -10.60
N ASN A 59 -8.28 1.27 -10.89
CA ASN A 59 -8.44 2.34 -11.87
C ASN A 59 -8.87 3.59 -11.12
N GLN A 60 -7.95 4.55 -11.03
CA GLN A 60 -8.14 5.75 -10.23
C GLN A 60 -8.71 6.88 -11.10
N TRP A 61 -9.63 7.65 -10.53
CA TRP A 61 -10.25 8.82 -11.17
C TRP A 61 -10.87 8.54 -12.54
N MET A 62 -11.66 7.47 -12.64
CA MET A 62 -12.34 7.09 -13.88
C MET A 62 -13.05 8.29 -14.52
N GLY A 63 -12.93 8.42 -15.85
CA GLY A 63 -13.53 9.52 -16.60
C GLY A 63 -12.85 10.87 -16.48
N PHE A 64 -11.78 10.97 -15.67
CA PHE A 64 -10.98 12.18 -15.63
C PHE A 64 -10.24 12.36 -16.95
N LYS A 65 -10.40 13.54 -17.54
CA LYS A 65 -9.66 13.97 -18.74
C LYS A 65 -8.97 15.28 -18.40
N LEU A 66 -7.69 15.34 -18.61
CA LEU A 66 -7.01 16.64 -18.70
C LEU A 66 -7.61 17.34 -19.92
N ASP A 67 -7.94 18.64 -19.78
CA ASP A 67 -8.39 19.43 -20.93
C ASP A 67 -7.39 19.22 -22.07
N PRO A 68 -7.82 18.85 -23.28
CA PRO A 68 -6.91 18.53 -24.35
C PRO A 68 -6.05 19.78 -24.62
N PRO A 69 -4.72 19.63 -24.69
CA PRO A 69 -3.93 20.64 -25.32
C PRO A 69 -4.49 20.85 -26.72
N THR A 70 -4.44 22.03 -27.23
CA THR A 70 -5.00 22.51 -28.53
C THR A 70 -4.69 21.63 -29.75
N SER A 71 -3.97 20.53 -29.59
CA SER A 71 -3.51 19.59 -30.62
C SER A 71 -4.43 18.38 -30.86
N GLY A 72 -5.58 18.25 -30.20
CA GLY A 72 -6.59 17.22 -30.54
C GLY A 72 -6.26 15.78 -30.19
N LYS A 73 -5.14 15.50 -29.52
CA LYS A 73 -4.81 14.17 -28.99
C LYS A 73 -5.30 14.01 -27.56
N GLU A 74 -5.87 12.85 -27.24
CA GLU A 74 -6.37 12.56 -25.87
C GLU A 74 -5.21 12.69 -24.88
N ALA A 75 -5.37 13.59 -23.92
CA ALA A 75 -4.42 13.76 -22.83
C ALA A 75 -4.55 12.59 -21.87
N GLY A 76 -3.44 11.90 -21.62
CA GLY A 76 -3.15 10.89 -20.63
C GLY A 76 -4.28 9.98 -20.13
N SER A 77 -4.00 8.70 -20.04
CA SER A 77 -4.92 7.73 -19.43
C SER A 77 -5.12 7.96 -17.94
N THR A 78 -6.30 7.60 -17.42
CA THR A 78 -6.55 7.56 -15.97
C THR A 78 -5.53 6.66 -15.28
N PRO A 79 -5.03 7.02 -14.08
CA PRO A 79 -4.07 6.21 -13.36
C PRO A 79 -4.57 4.78 -13.15
N THR A 80 -3.71 3.81 -13.43
CA THR A 80 -4.04 2.38 -13.31
C THR A 80 -2.92 1.65 -12.60
N ASP A 81 -3.27 0.99 -11.51
CA ASP A 81 -2.34 0.25 -10.68
C ASP A 81 -2.67 -1.24 -10.72
N ILE A 82 -1.64 -2.06 -10.88
CA ILE A 82 -1.70 -3.51 -10.69
C ILE A 82 -0.69 -3.86 -9.60
N LEU A 83 -1.16 -4.58 -8.61
CA LEU A 83 -0.32 -5.08 -7.54
C LEU A 83 -0.47 -6.60 -7.43
N PHE A 84 0.64 -7.28 -7.30
CA PHE A 84 0.70 -8.69 -6.92
C PHE A 84 1.65 -8.84 -5.74
N THR A 85 1.21 -9.52 -4.68
CA THR A 85 2.09 -9.88 -3.57
C THR A 85 1.99 -11.37 -3.27
N PHE A 86 3.10 -11.95 -2.86
CA PHE A 86 3.16 -13.29 -2.33
C PHE A 86 3.93 -13.28 -1.01
N ASP A 87 3.35 -13.79 0.05
CA ASP A 87 4.00 -13.88 1.34
C ASP A 87 3.90 -15.29 1.94
N MET A 88 4.93 -15.71 2.63
CA MET A 88 4.97 -17.03 3.28
C MET A 88 5.78 -17.02 4.58
N PRO A 89 5.31 -17.74 5.62
CA PRO A 89 6.11 -17.96 6.82
C PRO A 89 7.22 -18.99 6.54
N VAL A 90 8.43 -18.70 6.99
CA VAL A 90 9.60 -19.57 6.82
C VAL A 90 10.21 -19.85 8.18
N LYS A 91 9.83 -21.00 8.77
CA LYS A 91 10.18 -21.36 10.16
C LYS A 91 11.68 -21.46 10.41
N PHE A 92 12.47 -21.98 9.46
CA PHE A 92 13.92 -22.13 9.64
C PHE A 92 14.66 -20.80 9.64
N LEU A 93 14.07 -19.75 9.04
CA LEU A 93 14.57 -18.37 9.08
C LEU A 93 13.99 -17.55 10.25
N HIS A 94 13.20 -18.18 11.13
CA HIS A 94 12.52 -17.49 12.23
C HIS A 94 11.70 -16.27 11.77
N GLY A 95 11.03 -16.38 10.61
CA GLY A 95 10.35 -15.23 10.03
C GLY A 95 9.46 -15.54 8.84
N GLY A 96 9.43 -14.63 7.90
CA GLY A 96 8.70 -14.74 6.64
C GLY A 96 9.44 -14.12 5.48
N LEU A 97 9.10 -14.58 4.29
CA LEU A 97 9.54 -14.01 3.01
C LEU A 97 8.35 -13.41 2.30
N GLY A 98 8.61 -12.36 1.55
CA GLY A 98 7.65 -11.66 0.72
C GLY A 98 8.21 -11.38 -0.67
N PHE A 99 7.32 -11.28 -1.63
CA PHE A 99 7.56 -10.82 -2.98
C PHE A 99 6.44 -9.85 -3.35
N THR A 100 6.80 -8.70 -3.89
CA THR A 100 5.87 -7.67 -4.36
C THR A 100 6.21 -7.31 -5.80
N PHE A 101 5.19 -7.21 -6.63
CA PHE A 101 5.23 -6.67 -7.98
C PHE A 101 4.18 -5.58 -8.09
N VAL A 102 4.58 -4.39 -8.56
CA VAL A 102 3.70 -3.26 -8.80
C VAL A 102 3.90 -2.79 -10.23
N SER A 103 2.82 -2.52 -10.95
CA SER A 103 2.81 -1.76 -12.19
C SER A 103 1.88 -0.59 -12.01
N ASP A 104 2.41 0.60 -12.11
CA ASP A 104 1.73 1.88 -11.91
C ASP A 104 1.87 2.74 -13.17
N LYS A 105 0.75 3.10 -13.76
CA LYS A 105 0.67 3.95 -14.95
C LYS A 105 -0.04 5.23 -14.62
N ILE A 106 0.67 6.35 -14.70
CA ILE A 106 0.13 7.68 -14.44
C ILE A 106 0.47 8.62 -15.60
N GLY A 107 -0.51 8.95 -16.41
CA GLY A 107 -0.29 9.81 -17.58
C GLY A 107 0.68 9.18 -18.57
N TYR A 108 1.86 9.77 -18.71
CA TYR A 108 2.94 9.30 -19.58
C TYR A 108 4.05 8.54 -18.84
N HIS A 109 3.91 8.38 -17.53
CA HIS A 109 4.81 7.59 -16.71
C HIS A 109 4.31 6.15 -16.60
N ASP A 110 5.22 5.20 -16.77
CA ASP A 110 5.00 3.77 -16.54
C ASP A 110 6.09 3.27 -15.59
N ASN A 111 5.68 2.85 -14.39
CA ASN A 111 6.56 2.41 -13.33
C ASN A 111 6.32 0.91 -13.07
N ILE A 112 7.40 0.13 -13.06
CA ILE A 112 7.38 -1.29 -12.68
C ILE A 112 8.32 -1.47 -11.51
N GLU A 113 7.79 -1.91 -10.38
CA GLU A 113 8.54 -2.19 -9.16
C GLU A 113 8.50 -3.69 -8.85
N VAL A 114 9.65 -4.24 -8.47
CA VAL A 114 9.80 -5.60 -7.95
C VAL A 114 10.52 -5.53 -6.63
N ALA A 115 9.89 -6.01 -5.57
CA ALA A 115 10.48 -6.00 -4.24
C ALA A 115 10.53 -7.40 -3.60
N LEU A 116 11.56 -7.62 -2.80
CA LEU A 116 11.77 -8.81 -1.98
C LEU A 116 11.86 -8.42 -0.52
N ASP A 117 11.03 -9.07 0.29
CA ASP A 117 10.91 -8.80 1.71
C ASP A 117 11.45 -9.97 2.55
N TYR A 118 12.10 -9.65 3.64
CA TYR A 118 12.37 -10.57 4.73
C TYR A 118 11.95 -9.95 6.06
N ALA A 119 11.19 -10.68 6.86
CA ALA A 119 10.79 -10.29 8.21
C ALA A 119 11.29 -11.32 9.22
N PHE A 120 12.14 -10.89 10.15
CA PHE A 120 12.48 -11.67 11.34
C PHE A 120 11.37 -11.53 12.37
N ARG A 121 10.97 -12.62 13.03
CA ARG A 121 9.86 -12.66 13.96
C ARG A 121 10.22 -13.29 15.28
N MET A 122 9.78 -12.65 16.37
CA MET A 122 9.92 -13.17 17.72
C MET A 122 8.59 -13.06 18.48
N PHE A 123 8.39 -13.91 19.46
CA PHE A 123 7.29 -13.78 20.41
C PHE A 123 7.59 -12.66 21.38
N TRP A 124 6.64 -11.76 21.58
CA TRP A 124 6.74 -10.69 22.55
C TRP A 124 5.38 -10.43 23.22
N GLY A 125 5.32 -10.66 24.54
CA GLY A 125 4.06 -10.59 25.28
C GLY A 125 3.04 -11.59 24.75
N GLU A 126 1.82 -11.12 24.45
CA GLU A 126 0.73 -11.95 23.91
C GLU A 126 0.81 -12.11 22.37
N GLY A 127 1.74 -11.45 21.72
CA GLY A 127 1.78 -11.37 20.27
C GLY A 127 3.13 -11.70 19.65
N ASN A 128 3.23 -11.36 18.39
CA ASN A 128 4.44 -11.51 17.59
C ASN A 128 4.95 -10.13 17.18
N LEU A 129 6.21 -9.84 17.48
CA LEU A 129 6.93 -8.69 16.98
C LEU A 129 7.77 -9.14 15.79
N SER A 130 7.71 -8.39 14.70
CA SER A 130 8.50 -8.64 13.49
C SER A 130 9.27 -7.38 13.10
N ALA A 131 10.51 -7.55 12.67
CA ALA A 131 11.30 -6.50 12.04
C ALA A 131 11.61 -6.96 10.61
N GLY A 132 11.30 -6.12 9.63
CA GLY A 132 11.42 -6.44 8.21
C GLY A 132 12.34 -5.50 7.46
N ILE A 133 12.95 -6.04 6.42
CA ILE A 133 13.71 -5.31 5.42
C ILE A 133 13.15 -5.64 4.03
N GLU A 134 13.20 -4.67 3.14
CA GLU A 134 12.81 -4.80 1.73
C GLU A 134 13.96 -4.34 0.86
N PHE A 135 14.17 -5.05 -0.23
CA PHE A 135 15.01 -4.64 -1.34
C PHE A 135 14.13 -4.51 -2.57
N ASP A 136 14.14 -3.35 -3.20
CA ASP A 136 13.32 -3.08 -4.37
C ASP A 136 14.12 -2.60 -5.58
N LEU A 137 13.59 -2.95 -6.76
CA LEU A 137 14.05 -2.53 -8.07
C LEU A 137 12.88 -1.84 -8.78
N LEU A 138 13.03 -0.56 -9.03
CA LEU A 138 12.06 0.26 -9.74
C LEU A 138 12.59 0.59 -11.14
N ASN A 139 11.88 0.15 -12.17
CA ASN A 139 12.06 0.66 -13.53
C ASN A 139 11.00 1.72 -13.80
N SER A 140 11.42 2.96 -13.94
CA SER A 140 10.54 4.09 -14.26
C SER A 140 10.80 4.54 -15.68
N SER A 141 9.76 4.63 -16.49
CA SER A 141 9.82 5.11 -17.86
C SER A 141 8.92 6.31 -18.10
N LEU A 142 9.31 7.16 -19.01
CA LEU A 142 8.58 8.34 -19.46
C LEU A 142 8.49 8.33 -20.99
N ASP A 143 7.26 8.18 -21.50
CA ASP A 143 7.01 8.27 -22.95
C ASP A 143 6.93 9.71 -23.40
N MET A 144 8.08 10.23 -23.87
CA MET A 144 8.18 11.58 -24.41
C MET A 144 7.64 11.70 -25.84
N SER A 145 7.28 10.60 -26.52
CA SER A 145 6.78 10.63 -27.90
C SER A 145 5.41 11.32 -28.01
N GLN A 146 4.68 11.35 -26.91
CA GLN A 146 3.34 11.95 -26.81
C GLN A 146 3.37 13.37 -26.24
N LEU A 147 4.52 13.84 -25.77
CA LEU A 147 4.68 15.18 -25.25
C LEU A 147 4.96 16.16 -26.43
N HIS A 148 4.16 17.20 -26.51
CA HIS A 148 4.31 18.26 -27.51
C HIS A 148 4.48 19.59 -26.77
N GLY A 149 5.43 20.38 -27.21
CA GLY A 149 5.58 21.75 -26.73
C GLY A 149 4.35 22.62 -27.07
N PRO A 150 4.12 23.71 -26.35
CA PRO A 150 3.02 24.62 -26.63
C PRO A 150 3.15 25.29 -28.01
N ASP A 151 4.35 25.36 -28.55
CA ASP A 151 4.65 25.86 -29.88
C ASP A 151 5.02 24.69 -30.79
N GLU A 152 4.71 24.80 -32.10
CA GLU A 152 5.05 23.77 -33.11
C GLU A 152 6.58 23.62 -33.34
N THR A 153 7.41 24.41 -32.64
CA THR A 153 8.85 24.29 -32.70
C THR A 153 9.36 23.08 -31.95
N PRO A 154 10.23 22.24 -32.54
CA PRO A 154 10.82 21.10 -31.87
C PRO A 154 11.58 21.57 -30.62
N ASP A 155 11.14 21.13 -29.44
CA ASP A 155 11.86 21.35 -28.19
C ASP A 155 13.03 20.35 -28.09
N PRO A 156 14.29 20.80 -28.00
CA PRO A 156 15.44 19.91 -27.88
C PRO A 156 15.39 19.00 -26.62
N MET A 157 14.60 19.35 -25.59
CA MET A 157 14.41 18.56 -24.41
C MET A 157 13.39 17.40 -24.61
N LEU A 158 12.52 17.50 -25.61
CA LEU A 158 11.57 16.46 -25.98
C LEU A 158 12.20 15.55 -27.02
N THR A 159 12.83 14.48 -26.57
CA THR A 159 13.54 13.55 -27.47
C THR A 159 12.63 12.79 -28.43
N GLY A 160 11.30 12.87 -28.24
CA GLY A 160 10.30 12.11 -29.00
C GLY A 160 10.41 10.60 -28.85
N LYS A 161 11.13 10.11 -27.82
CA LYS A 161 11.36 8.71 -27.53
C LYS A 161 10.98 8.39 -26.07
N GLU A 162 10.72 7.14 -25.81
CA GLU A 162 10.64 6.65 -24.44
C GLU A 162 12.02 6.66 -23.78
N VAL A 163 12.08 7.19 -22.57
CA VAL A 163 13.30 7.23 -21.75
C VAL A 163 13.00 6.49 -20.45
N SER A 164 13.88 5.58 -20.04
CA SER A 164 13.72 4.80 -18.81
C SER A 164 14.95 4.85 -17.93
N ALA A 165 14.75 4.64 -16.65
CA ALA A 165 15.80 4.51 -15.65
C ALA A 165 15.45 3.39 -14.66
N MET A 166 16.47 2.61 -14.31
CA MET A 166 16.36 1.61 -13.25
C MET A 166 16.93 2.20 -11.96
N LEU A 167 16.16 2.11 -10.90
CA LEU A 167 16.48 2.62 -9.58
C LEU A 167 16.48 1.46 -8.58
N ILE A 168 17.40 1.50 -7.61
CA ILE A 168 17.48 0.55 -6.50
C ILE A 168 17.15 1.31 -5.24
N ASP A 169 16.22 0.78 -4.45
CA ASP A 169 15.85 1.36 -3.18
C ASP A 169 15.60 0.25 -2.15
N GLY A 170 15.03 0.57 -1.01
CA GLY A 170 14.69 -0.39 0.00
C GLY A 170 13.83 0.20 1.10
N ALA A 171 13.31 -0.68 1.95
CA ALA A 171 12.49 -0.29 3.07
C ALA A 171 12.87 -1.04 4.35
N VAL A 172 12.47 -0.48 5.48
CA VAL A 172 12.51 -1.15 6.78
C VAL A 172 11.18 -0.98 7.48
N GLY A 173 10.79 -1.95 8.30
CA GLY A 173 9.56 -1.86 9.04
C GLY A 173 9.54 -2.73 10.28
N ILE A 174 8.72 -2.30 11.24
CA ILE A 174 8.40 -3.04 12.44
C ILE A 174 6.90 -3.32 12.43
N TYR A 175 6.53 -4.55 12.74
CA TYR A 175 5.14 -4.96 12.79
C TYR A 175 4.87 -5.81 14.02
N TYR A 176 3.86 -5.44 14.80
CA TYR A 176 3.41 -6.17 15.97
C TYR A 176 1.97 -6.63 15.78
N GLN A 177 1.70 -7.89 16.10
CA GLN A 177 0.36 -8.45 15.95
C GLN A 177 0.02 -9.39 17.10
N VAL A 178 -1.15 -9.18 17.69
CA VAL A 178 -1.84 -10.17 18.54
C VAL A 178 -2.98 -10.77 17.70
N PRO A 179 -2.86 -12.03 17.23
CA PRO A 179 -3.85 -12.63 16.33
C PRO A 179 -5.27 -12.58 16.92
N GLY A 180 -6.24 -12.14 16.11
CA GLY A 180 -7.63 -12.00 16.52
C GLY A 180 -7.93 -10.84 17.46
N LYS A 181 -6.95 -9.98 17.78
CA LYS A 181 -7.15 -8.82 18.64
C LYS A 181 -6.77 -7.51 17.95
N TYR A 182 -5.50 -7.28 17.68
CA TYR A 182 -5.01 -6.03 17.08
C TYR A 182 -3.66 -6.18 16.40
N TYR A 183 -3.32 -5.20 15.59
CA TYR A 183 -2.00 -5.05 15.01
C TYR A 183 -1.57 -3.59 14.95
N LEU A 184 -0.26 -3.38 14.95
CA LEU A 184 0.39 -2.09 14.77
C LEU A 184 1.59 -2.27 13.84
N GLY A 185 1.86 -1.30 13.00
CA GLY A 185 3.00 -1.31 12.10
C GLY A 185 3.56 0.08 11.89
N LEU A 186 4.87 0.18 11.76
CA LEU A 186 5.59 1.38 11.37
C LEU A 186 6.64 0.99 10.36
N SER A 187 6.76 1.73 9.26
CA SER A 187 7.75 1.48 8.21
C SER A 187 8.20 2.75 7.53
N VAL A 188 9.36 2.66 6.93
CA VAL A 188 9.92 3.69 6.05
C VAL A 188 10.30 3.01 4.75
N LYS A 189 9.70 3.45 3.65
CA LYS A 189 10.00 3.02 2.28
C LYS A 189 10.82 4.07 1.56
N ASN A 190 11.49 3.63 0.49
CA ASN A 190 12.35 4.48 -0.34
C ASN A 190 13.46 5.14 0.50
N LEU A 191 14.16 4.33 1.30
CA LEU A 191 15.17 4.78 2.25
C LEU A 191 16.32 5.51 1.58
N LEU A 192 16.77 5.03 0.41
CA LEU A 192 17.87 5.60 -0.34
C LEU A 192 17.44 6.88 -1.06
N GLY A 193 16.13 7.03 -1.34
CA GLY A 193 15.61 8.14 -2.10
C GLY A 193 16.23 8.19 -3.49
N ALA A 194 16.23 7.05 -4.17
CA ALA A 194 16.89 6.86 -5.46
C ALA A 194 16.47 7.93 -6.47
N HIS A 195 17.44 8.44 -7.21
CA HIS A 195 17.28 9.57 -8.14
C HIS A 195 17.81 9.22 -9.51
N SER A 196 17.13 9.73 -10.54
CA SER A 196 17.60 9.66 -11.92
C SER A 196 17.55 11.02 -12.60
N ASP A 197 18.72 11.48 -13.05
CA ASP A 197 18.82 12.71 -13.84
C ASP A 197 18.23 12.56 -15.24
N VAL A 198 18.17 11.34 -15.75
CA VAL A 198 17.72 11.03 -17.12
C VAL A 198 16.22 11.31 -17.26
N ILE A 199 15.41 10.85 -16.32
CA ILE A 199 13.96 11.04 -16.32
C ILE A 199 13.51 12.13 -15.33
N LYS A 200 14.47 12.80 -14.66
CA LYS A 200 14.21 13.80 -13.60
C LYS A 200 13.27 13.28 -12.50
N PHE A 201 13.46 12.03 -12.14
CA PHE A 201 12.65 11.32 -11.15
C PHE A 201 13.43 11.15 -9.83
N THR A 202 12.74 11.38 -8.72
CA THR A 202 13.29 11.12 -7.38
C THR A 202 12.26 10.33 -6.58
N ASN A 203 12.66 9.16 -6.09
CA ASN A 203 11.79 8.34 -5.24
C ASN A 203 11.66 8.99 -3.86
N ALA A 204 10.47 9.47 -3.51
CA ALA A 204 10.24 10.19 -2.27
C ALA A 204 10.19 9.23 -1.07
N ARG A 205 10.98 9.51 -0.02
CA ARG A 205 10.90 8.73 1.23
C ARG A 205 9.51 8.80 1.81
N SER A 206 8.92 7.63 2.06
CA SER A 206 7.57 7.50 2.58
C SER A 206 7.58 6.81 3.94
N VAL A 207 6.91 7.40 4.93
CA VAL A 207 6.72 6.80 6.25
C VAL A 207 5.27 6.37 6.37
N TYR A 208 5.06 5.12 6.79
CA TYR A 208 3.75 4.55 7.02
C TYR A 208 3.59 4.16 8.48
N ALA A 209 2.46 4.51 9.07
CA ALA A 209 2.01 3.97 10.34
C ALA A 209 0.63 3.33 10.14
N MET A 210 0.48 2.10 10.55
CA MET A 210 -0.77 1.35 10.40
C MET A 210 -1.21 0.72 11.70
N GLY A 211 -2.51 0.59 11.88
CA GLY A 211 -3.08 -0.09 13.01
C GLY A 211 -4.48 -0.60 12.73
N GLY A 212 -4.88 -1.62 13.45
CA GLY A 212 -6.24 -2.14 13.38
C GLY A 212 -6.57 -2.99 14.60
N TYR A 213 -7.85 -3.07 14.87
CA TYR A 213 -8.42 -3.81 15.99
C TYR A 213 -9.49 -4.77 15.48
N GLU A 214 -9.67 -5.91 16.15
CA GLU A 214 -10.73 -6.86 15.85
C GLU A 214 -11.62 -7.01 17.08
N TYR A 215 -12.88 -6.65 16.94
CA TYR A 215 -13.89 -6.74 17.99
C TYR A 215 -15.03 -7.66 17.56
N THR A 216 -15.34 -8.63 18.42
CA THR A 216 -16.49 -9.52 18.24
C THR A 216 -17.53 -9.20 19.32
N PRO A 217 -18.68 -8.60 18.97
CA PRO A 217 -19.71 -8.28 19.93
C PRO A 217 -20.28 -9.57 20.58
N ALA A 218 -20.45 -9.57 21.90
CA ALA A 218 -21.01 -10.72 22.61
C ALA A 218 -22.44 -11.07 22.14
N MET A 219 -23.22 -10.08 21.75
CA MET A 219 -24.58 -10.26 21.20
C MET A 219 -24.62 -10.82 19.79
N ALA A 220 -23.52 -10.72 19.03
CA ALA A 220 -23.43 -11.14 17.64
C ALA A 220 -22.07 -11.84 17.37
N PRO A 221 -21.85 -13.05 17.89
CA PRO A 221 -20.55 -13.74 17.79
C PRO A 221 -20.16 -14.12 16.35
N SER A 222 -21.10 -14.07 15.43
CA SER A 222 -20.85 -14.29 14.00
C SER A 222 -20.35 -13.03 13.27
N LEU A 223 -20.38 -11.86 13.90
CA LEU A 223 -19.97 -10.58 13.34
C LEU A 223 -18.65 -10.14 13.98
N ARG A 224 -17.66 -9.82 13.16
CA ARG A 224 -16.42 -9.16 13.59
C ARG A 224 -16.35 -7.77 13.00
N ILE A 225 -16.10 -6.81 13.84
CA ILE A 225 -15.92 -5.39 13.48
C ILE A 225 -14.43 -5.10 13.52
N LYS A 226 -13.88 -4.62 12.43
CA LYS A 226 -12.43 -4.43 12.24
C LYS A 226 -12.14 -2.99 11.81
N PRO A 227 -12.13 -2.05 12.77
CA PRO A 227 -11.62 -0.71 12.50
C PRO A 227 -10.12 -0.77 12.22
N SER A 228 -9.66 0.02 11.25
CA SER A 228 -8.25 0.16 10.90
C SER A 228 -7.93 1.56 10.42
N ALA A 229 -6.66 1.93 10.55
CA ALA A 229 -6.12 3.19 10.08
C ALA A 229 -4.78 2.97 9.38
N LEU A 230 -4.54 3.75 8.33
CA LEU A 230 -3.25 3.89 7.67
C LEU A 230 -2.92 5.37 7.60
N LEU A 231 -1.77 5.74 8.13
CA LEU A 231 -1.20 7.08 8.02
C LEU A 231 0.01 7.01 7.10
N LYS A 232 0.09 7.94 6.18
CA LYS A 232 1.19 8.06 5.20
C LYS A 232 1.74 9.48 5.25
N THR A 233 3.06 9.61 5.17
CA THR A 233 3.70 10.87 4.86
C THR A 233 4.82 10.66 3.86
N SER A 234 4.94 11.55 2.89
CA SER A 234 6.03 11.56 1.91
C SER A 234 6.89 12.80 2.15
N ASN A 235 8.19 12.59 2.36
CA ASN A 235 9.18 13.62 2.70
C ASN A 235 8.75 14.57 3.83
N PHE A 236 7.88 14.12 4.74
CA PHE A 236 7.26 14.92 5.82
C PHE A 236 6.52 16.18 5.35
N SER A 237 6.26 16.31 4.05
CA SER A 237 5.59 17.47 3.46
C SER A 237 4.12 17.20 3.12
N TYR A 238 3.79 15.96 2.82
CA TYR A 238 2.44 15.52 2.52
C TYR A 238 2.00 14.47 3.53
N PHE A 239 0.81 14.67 4.10
CA PHE A 239 0.21 13.76 5.07
C PHE A 239 -1.14 13.28 4.57
N GLN A 240 -1.36 11.97 4.64
CA GLN A 240 -2.61 11.33 4.33
C GLN A 240 -3.02 10.36 5.43
N ALA A 241 -4.31 10.29 5.70
CA ALA A 241 -4.89 9.32 6.62
C ALA A 241 -6.07 8.62 5.97
N ASP A 242 -6.05 7.28 6.03
CA ASP A 242 -7.16 6.41 5.64
C ASP A 242 -7.73 5.75 6.88
N LEU A 243 -9.01 5.90 7.09
CA LEU A 243 -9.75 5.27 8.19
C LEU A 243 -10.79 4.33 7.59
N THR A 244 -10.80 3.08 8.04
CA THR A 244 -11.74 2.07 7.53
C THR A 244 -12.40 1.33 8.68
N CYS A 245 -13.69 1.05 8.55
CA CYS A 245 -14.41 0.13 9.42
C CYS A 245 -14.95 -1.02 8.58
N LEU A 246 -14.41 -2.23 8.79
CA LEU A 246 -14.79 -3.44 8.08
C LEU A 246 -15.69 -4.30 8.99
N PHE A 247 -16.75 -4.83 8.43
CA PHE A 247 -17.67 -5.79 9.04
C PHE A 247 -17.48 -7.16 8.36
N ASP A 248 -17.12 -8.18 9.11
CA ASP A 248 -16.87 -9.53 8.60
C ASP A 248 -17.89 -10.48 9.23
N TYR A 249 -18.78 -11.04 8.43
CA TYR A 249 -19.85 -11.91 8.87
C TYR A 249 -19.55 -13.38 8.53
N ARG A 250 -19.43 -14.21 9.57
CA ARG A 250 -19.17 -15.66 9.49
C ARG A 250 -17.92 -16.04 8.68
N ASN A 251 -16.94 -15.16 8.54
CA ASN A 251 -15.80 -15.34 7.63
C ASN A 251 -16.21 -15.65 6.17
N ALA A 252 -17.44 -15.33 5.77
CA ALA A 252 -17.96 -15.62 4.43
C ALA A 252 -18.25 -14.35 3.65
N PHE A 253 -18.81 -13.35 4.29
CA PHE A 253 -19.15 -12.07 3.68
C PHE A 253 -18.46 -10.95 4.46
N TRP A 254 -17.97 -9.96 3.76
CA TRP A 254 -17.41 -8.78 4.38
C TRP A 254 -17.78 -7.54 3.60
N GLY A 255 -17.88 -6.44 4.31
CA GLY A 255 -18.14 -5.14 3.72
C GLY A 255 -17.76 -4.05 4.70
N GLY A 256 -17.64 -2.83 4.23
CA GLY A 256 -17.24 -1.73 5.08
C GLY A 256 -17.29 -0.39 4.39
N LEU A 257 -16.96 0.61 5.18
CA LEU A 257 -16.86 2.00 4.79
C LEU A 257 -15.51 2.54 5.19
N GLY A 258 -14.97 3.42 4.37
CA GLY A 258 -13.74 4.11 4.69
C GLY A 258 -13.78 5.57 4.28
N TYR A 259 -12.89 6.32 4.89
CA TYR A 259 -12.70 7.74 4.65
C TYR A 259 -11.21 8.04 4.48
N ARG A 260 -10.87 8.56 3.33
CA ARG A 260 -9.54 9.11 3.04
C ARG A 260 -9.61 10.60 3.20
N VAL A 261 -8.86 11.12 4.15
CA VAL A 261 -8.92 12.53 4.53
C VAL A 261 -8.68 13.44 3.32
N GLN A 262 -9.62 14.36 3.07
CA GLN A 262 -9.61 15.35 2.00
C GLN A 262 -9.64 14.78 0.56
N ASP A 263 -9.76 13.47 0.37
CA ASP A 263 -9.71 12.87 -0.96
C ASP A 263 -10.98 12.09 -1.32
N ALA A 264 -11.37 11.07 -0.54
CA ALA A 264 -12.47 10.19 -0.92
C ALA A 264 -13.21 9.59 0.28
N ILE A 265 -14.48 9.25 0.05
CA ILE A 265 -15.23 8.29 0.86
C ILE A 265 -15.33 7.02 0.02
N TYR A 266 -15.09 5.85 0.61
CA TYR A 266 -15.15 4.61 -0.14
C TYR A 266 -15.97 3.54 0.56
N VAL A 267 -16.61 2.73 -0.28
CA VAL A 267 -17.34 1.54 0.12
C VAL A 267 -16.60 0.32 -0.36
N LEU A 268 -16.63 -0.75 0.40
CA LEU A 268 -15.98 -1.99 0.04
C LEU A 268 -16.85 -3.19 0.43
N ALA A 269 -16.84 -4.22 -0.40
CA ALA A 269 -17.57 -5.45 -0.17
C ALA A 269 -16.87 -6.64 -0.84
N GLY A 270 -17.13 -7.83 -0.30
CA GLY A 270 -16.59 -9.04 -0.88
C GLY A 270 -17.04 -10.30 -0.17
N VAL A 271 -16.53 -11.39 -0.69
CA VAL A 271 -16.84 -12.74 -0.20
C VAL A 271 -15.57 -13.53 0.04
N GLN A 272 -15.64 -14.46 0.98
CA GLN A 272 -14.61 -15.45 1.22
C GLN A 272 -15.20 -16.84 1.08
N TRP A 273 -14.62 -17.62 0.18
CA TRP A 273 -15.00 -19.00 -0.02
C TRP A 273 -13.78 -19.90 0.10
N LYS A 274 -13.78 -20.71 1.15
CA LYS A 274 -12.64 -21.57 1.48
C LYS A 274 -11.32 -20.77 1.59
N LYS A 275 -10.41 -20.97 0.65
CA LYS A 275 -9.07 -20.36 0.61
C LYS A 275 -9.01 -19.09 -0.22
N VAL A 276 -10.09 -18.76 -0.94
CA VAL A 276 -10.18 -17.62 -1.85
C VAL A 276 -10.98 -16.52 -1.19
N ARG A 277 -10.48 -15.29 -1.25
CA ARG A 277 -11.17 -14.08 -0.84
C ARG A 277 -11.17 -13.09 -2.00
N VAL A 278 -12.35 -12.64 -2.39
CA VAL A 278 -12.51 -11.65 -3.47
C VAL A 278 -13.33 -10.48 -2.99
N GLY A 279 -13.08 -9.32 -3.55
CA GLY A 279 -13.85 -8.13 -3.25
C GLY A 279 -13.58 -6.99 -4.19
N ALA A 280 -14.37 -5.95 -4.01
CA ALA A 280 -14.25 -4.71 -4.73
C ALA A 280 -14.44 -3.53 -3.78
N SER A 281 -13.86 -2.40 -4.11
CA SER A 281 -14.18 -1.12 -3.50
C SER A 281 -14.42 -0.06 -4.57
N TYR A 282 -15.23 0.92 -4.20
CA TYR A 282 -15.49 2.08 -5.01
C TYR A 282 -15.29 3.34 -4.19
N ASP A 283 -14.41 4.23 -4.67
CA ASP A 283 -14.06 5.48 -4.03
C ASP A 283 -14.86 6.62 -4.68
N PHE A 284 -15.66 7.32 -3.89
CA PHE A 284 -16.31 8.56 -4.29
C PHE A 284 -15.35 9.72 -4.01
N THR A 285 -14.80 10.32 -5.06
CA THR A 285 -13.85 11.43 -4.96
C THR A 285 -14.56 12.67 -4.44
N ILE A 286 -14.16 13.18 -3.26
CA ILE A 286 -14.70 14.38 -2.63
C ILE A 286 -13.76 15.59 -2.76
N SER A 287 -12.52 15.34 -3.21
CA SER A 287 -11.54 16.39 -3.48
C SER A 287 -11.96 17.25 -4.69
N ARG A 288 -11.20 18.31 -4.95
CA ARG A 288 -11.46 19.20 -6.10
C ARG A 288 -11.42 18.49 -7.47
N LEU A 289 -10.83 17.29 -7.54
CA LEU A 289 -10.82 16.44 -8.73
C LEU A 289 -12.17 15.78 -8.98
N GLY A 290 -12.97 15.56 -7.91
CA GLY A 290 -14.31 15.00 -7.99
C GLY A 290 -15.33 16.07 -8.42
N SER A 291 -16.09 15.79 -9.45
CA SER A 291 -17.28 16.55 -9.85
C SER A 291 -18.07 15.71 -10.84
N PHE A 292 -19.39 15.79 -10.82
CA PHE A 292 -20.26 15.20 -11.85
C PHE A 292 -20.22 15.95 -13.19
N LYS A 293 -19.24 16.85 -13.40
CA LYS A 293 -19.05 17.55 -14.68
C LYS A 293 -18.20 16.69 -15.62
N PRO A 294 -18.43 16.74 -16.95
CA PRO A 294 -17.59 16.08 -17.94
C PRO A 294 -16.11 16.44 -17.74
N GLY A 295 -15.22 15.46 -17.87
CA GLY A 295 -13.78 15.64 -17.68
C GLY A 295 -13.29 15.61 -16.22
N ARG A 296 -14.18 15.44 -15.23
CA ARG A 296 -13.84 15.24 -13.82
C ARG A 296 -13.92 13.78 -13.42
N SER A 297 -13.29 13.44 -12.29
CA SER A 297 -13.32 12.09 -11.77
C SER A 297 -14.75 11.66 -11.39
N MET A 298 -15.20 10.53 -11.92
CA MET A 298 -16.42 9.87 -11.46
C MET A 298 -16.18 9.02 -10.21
N GLY A 299 -14.93 8.76 -9.85
CA GLY A 299 -14.52 7.93 -8.72
C GLY A 299 -13.42 6.95 -9.12
N SER A 300 -13.08 6.03 -8.22
CA SER A 300 -12.07 5.00 -8.50
C SER A 300 -12.62 3.62 -8.17
N LEU A 301 -12.31 2.64 -9.01
CA LEU A 301 -12.68 1.24 -8.82
C LEU A 301 -11.43 0.44 -8.44
N GLU A 302 -11.57 -0.42 -7.44
CA GLU A 302 -10.52 -1.35 -7.02
C GLU A 302 -11.08 -2.77 -6.91
N LEU A 303 -10.36 -3.73 -7.45
CA LEU A 303 -10.66 -5.15 -7.37
C LEU A 303 -9.57 -5.85 -6.55
N TYR A 304 -9.97 -6.85 -5.80
CA TYR A 304 -9.12 -7.58 -4.88
C TYR A 304 -9.36 -9.08 -4.98
N LEU A 305 -8.27 -9.84 -5.05
CA LEU A 305 -8.26 -11.30 -5.01
C LEU A 305 -7.14 -11.77 -4.09
N ARG A 306 -7.45 -12.65 -3.15
CA ARG A 306 -6.46 -13.29 -2.29
C ARG A 306 -6.70 -14.80 -2.21
N PHE A 307 -5.62 -15.56 -2.33
CA PHE A 307 -5.61 -17.00 -2.17
C PHE A 307 -4.58 -17.39 -1.11
N CYS A 308 -5.01 -18.09 -0.04
CA CYS A 308 -4.13 -18.52 1.04
C CYS A 308 -4.17 -20.05 1.20
N PHE A 309 -2.99 -20.64 1.40
CA PHE A 309 -2.84 -22.07 1.69
C PHE A 309 -1.78 -22.29 2.78
N LYS A 310 -1.97 -23.34 3.57
CA LYS A 310 -1.00 -23.74 4.57
C LYS A 310 0.01 -24.69 3.95
N VAL A 311 1.29 -24.32 4.02
CA VAL A 311 2.38 -25.25 3.69
C VAL A 311 2.63 -26.10 4.93
N VAL A 312 2.21 -27.35 4.91
CA VAL A 312 2.57 -28.33 5.92
C VAL A 312 3.98 -28.80 5.60
N VAL A 313 4.98 -28.25 6.29
CA VAL A 313 6.33 -28.79 6.24
C VAL A 313 6.31 -30.05 7.13
N PRO A 314 6.51 -31.25 6.58
CA PRO A 314 6.61 -32.45 7.41
C PRO A 314 7.77 -32.26 8.38
N GLN A 315 7.48 -32.37 9.68
CA GLN A 315 8.55 -32.39 10.67
C GLN A 315 9.36 -33.65 10.39
N LYS A 316 10.65 -33.50 10.09
CA LYS A 316 11.57 -34.65 10.13
C LYS A 316 11.41 -35.27 11.53
N PRO A 317 11.15 -36.58 11.64
CA PRO A 317 11.15 -37.23 12.95
C PRO A 317 12.50 -36.88 13.61
N PRO A 318 12.50 -36.62 14.93
CA PRO A 318 13.74 -36.37 15.63
C PRO A 318 14.69 -37.53 15.27
N THR A 319 15.83 -37.21 14.70
CA THR A 319 16.89 -38.17 14.47
C THR A 319 17.20 -38.69 15.87
N ALA A 320 16.79 -39.93 16.15
CA ALA A 320 17.20 -40.62 17.36
C ALA A 320 18.73 -40.79 17.22
N TYR A 321 19.48 -39.84 17.75
CA TYR A 321 20.86 -40.10 18.11
C TYR A 321 20.81 -41.15 19.20
N GLY A 322 20.95 -42.41 18.80
CA GLY A 322 21.16 -43.47 19.75
C GLY A 322 22.37 -43.10 20.60
N ASN A 323 22.08 -42.81 21.88
CA ASN A 323 23.13 -42.77 22.87
C ASN A 323 23.77 -44.15 22.95
N THR A 324 24.76 -44.40 22.09
CA THR A 324 25.73 -45.48 22.25
C THR A 324 26.77 -45.00 23.25
N ILE A 325 26.39 -44.82 24.50
CA ILE A 325 27.30 -44.81 25.64
C ILE A 325 26.72 -45.77 26.67
N TYR A 326 26.79 -47.06 26.35
CA TYR A 326 26.87 -48.13 27.31
C TYR A 326 27.96 -49.09 26.80
N LEU A 327 29.18 -48.73 27.06
CA LEU A 327 30.30 -49.67 27.19
C LEU A 327 31.40 -48.98 27.98
N LEU A 328 31.39 -49.18 29.25
CA LEU A 328 32.46 -49.62 30.16
C LEU A 328 32.13 -49.25 31.58
#